data_4ee6a3c72eeedc65f2b4a991a6ed5a3e
#
_entry.id   4ee6a3c72eeedc65f2b4a991a6ed5a3e
#
_cell.length_a   1.000
_cell.length_b   1.000
_cell.length_c   1.000
_cell.angle_alpha   90.00
_cell.angle_beta   90.00
_cell.angle_gamma   90.00
#
_symmetry.space_group_name_H-M   'P 1'
#
loop_
_entity.id
_entity.type
_entity.pdbx_description
1 polymer ?
#
loop_
_entity_poly.entity_id
_entity_poly.type
_entity_poly.pdbx_seq_one_letter_code
_entity_poly.pdbx_strand_id
1 'polypeptide(L)'
;MVLWLIVYFLIIAYLDMKFQLLRDTSTADKKPYSLSRVQLAWWMGFVLCAFVALVFDKNNPNFSIPTFSDGILIVLGISTGTTAAASLTDVSDQTNDQVTRHQNSNGTNLILDILSDKGGASVHRLQAVFFNLIFAIWFFLKVWNEKIIPDLEPNALILLGLSSGTYAALKTNENKGTSGSNPDFKAEKADEKNENEIPPVG
;
A
#
# COMPACT_ATOMS: atom_id res chain seq x y z
N MET A 1 24.79 -4.00 -6.36
CA MET A 1 23.44 -3.60 -5.91
C MET A 1 22.43 -3.50 -7.07
N VAL A 2 22.70 -2.72 -8.14
CA VAL A 2 21.74 -2.58 -9.27
C VAL A 2 21.28 -3.92 -9.85
N LEU A 3 22.24 -4.82 -10.14
CA LEU A 3 21.91 -6.15 -10.67
C LEU A 3 20.95 -6.92 -9.74
N TRP A 4 21.21 -6.89 -8.43
CA TRP A 4 20.37 -7.56 -7.42
C TRP A 4 18.97 -6.96 -7.36
N LEU A 5 18.83 -5.63 -7.48
CA LEU A 5 17.54 -4.96 -7.56
C LEU A 5 16.77 -5.37 -8.82
N ILE A 6 17.43 -5.41 -9.97
CA ILE A 6 16.80 -5.87 -11.21
C ILE A 6 16.29 -7.30 -11.06
N VAL A 7 17.14 -8.22 -10.57
CA VAL A 7 16.73 -9.61 -10.36
C VAL A 7 15.58 -9.72 -9.36
N TYR A 8 15.64 -8.99 -8.24
CA TYR A 8 14.58 -8.97 -7.24
C TYR A 8 13.24 -8.50 -7.84
N PHE A 9 13.22 -7.36 -8.53
CA PHE A 9 11.97 -6.85 -9.11
C PHE A 9 11.43 -7.73 -10.25
N LEU A 10 12.29 -8.40 -11.01
CA LEU A 10 11.85 -9.41 -11.98
C LEU A 10 11.19 -10.61 -11.29
N ILE A 11 11.75 -11.07 -10.16
CA ILE A 11 11.16 -12.15 -9.36
C ILE A 11 9.79 -11.70 -8.80
N ILE A 12 9.71 -10.51 -8.22
CA ILE A 12 8.45 -9.97 -7.68
C ILE A 12 7.39 -9.82 -8.80
N ALA A 13 7.78 -9.30 -9.96
CA ALA A 13 6.88 -9.19 -11.11
C ALA A 13 6.37 -10.57 -11.58
N TYR A 14 7.26 -11.57 -11.65
CA TYR A 14 6.88 -12.93 -11.98
C TYR A 14 5.91 -13.53 -10.95
N LEU A 15 6.20 -13.34 -9.66
CA LEU A 15 5.34 -13.81 -8.57
C LEU A 15 3.99 -13.09 -8.57
N ASP A 16 3.96 -11.79 -8.89
CA ASP A 16 2.69 -11.06 -8.99
C ASP A 16 1.84 -11.56 -10.17
N MET A 17 2.45 -11.81 -11.33
CA MET A 17 1.73 -12.38 -12.48
C MET A 17 1.16 -13.76 -12.19
N LYS A 18 1.86 -14.60 -11.43
CA LYS A 18 1.46 -15.98 -11.15
C LYS A 18 0.56 -16.12 -9.93
N PHE A 19 0.85 -15.37 -8.86
CA PHE A 19 0.23 -15.54 -7.53
C PHE A 19 -0.50 -14.28 -7.04
N GLN A 20 -0.51 -13.20 -7.82
CA GLN A 20 -1.15 -11.93 -7.45
C GLN A 20 -0.61 -11.36 -6.12
N LEU A 21 0.73 -11.45 -5.91
CA LEU A 21 1.40 -11.16 -4.66
C LEU A 21 1.17 -9.73 -4.16
N LEU A 22 1.19 -8.75 -5.08
CA LEU A 22 1.06 -7.32 -4.79
C LEU A 22 -0.40 -6.84 -4.81
N ARG A 23 -1.35 -7.73 -5.10
CA ARG A 23 -2.75 -7.36 -5.25
C ARG A 23 -3.50 -7.45 -3.95
N ASP A 24 -4.54 -6.64 -3.83
CA ASP A 24 -5.39 -6.61 -2.66
C ASP A 24 -6.29 -7.87 -2.59
N THR A 25 -6.84 -8.12 -1.42
CA THR A 25 -7.84 -9.17 -1.24
C THR A 25 -9.17 -8.68 -1.82
N SER A 26 -9.58 -9.23 -2.96
CA SER A 26 -10.71 -8.76 -3.73
C SER A 26 -11.45 -9.91 -4.41
N THR A 27 -12.75 -9.74 -4.67
CA THR A 27 -13.58 -10.63 -5.49
C THR A 27 -13.61 -10.23 -6.96
N ALA A 28 -12.96 -9.11 -7.34
CA ALA A 28 -12.89 -8.66 -8.72
C ALA A 28 -12.09 -9.62 -9.61
N ASP A 29 -12.47 -9.74 -10.88
CA ASP A 29 -11.77 -10.57 -11.86
C ASP A 29 -10.31 -10.10 -12.00
N LYS A 30 -10.10 -8.79 -12.08
CA LYS A 30 -8.78 -8.15 -12.07
C LYS A 30 -8.58 -7.41 -10.75
N LYS A 31 -7.97 -8.09 -9.78
CA LYS A 31 -7.73 -7.52 -8.46
C LYS A 31 -6.84 -6.27 -8.53
N PRO A 32 -7.19 -5.18 -7.83
CA PRO A 32 -6.36 -3.98 -7.77
C PRO A 32 -5.06 -4.21 -6.98
N TYR A 33 -4.05 -3.39 -7.24
CA TYR A 33 -2.81 -3.40 -6.49
C TYR A 33 -2.99 -2.78 -5.09
N SER A 34 -2.35 -3.40 -4.09
CA SER A 34 -2.36 -2.92 -2.71
C SER A 34 -1.16 -2.04 -2.42
N LEU A 35 -1.38 -0.79 -2.00
CA LEU A 35 -0.30 0.14 -1.63
C LEU A 35 0.59 -0.46 -0.53
N SER A 36 0.01 -1.05 0.53
CA SER A 36 0.79 -1.61 1.63
C SER A 36 1.68 -2.79 1.20
N ARG A 37 1.18 -3.69 0.36
CA ARG A 37 1.95 -4.82 -0.16
C ARG A 37 3.07 -4.37 -1.10
N VAL A 38 2.78 -3.38 -1.96
CA VAL A 38 3.80 -2.76 -2.84
C VAL A 38 4.87 -2.09 -1.99
N GLN A 39 4.50 -1.33 -0.95
CA GLN A 39 5.43 -0.67 -0.05
C GLN A 39 6.31 -1.67 0.73
N LEU A 40 5.72 -2.76 1.22
CA LEU A 40 6.48 -3.82 1.90
C LEU A 40 7.49 -4.47 0.96
N ALA A 41 7.06 -4.87 -0.25
CA ALA A 41 7.95 -5.46 -1.25
C ALA A 41 9.06 -4.49 -1.67
N TRP A 42 8.75 -3.19 -1.77
CA TRP A 42 9.70 -2.13 -2.08
C TRP A 42 10.82 -2.06 -1.05
N TRP A 43 10.51 -1.86 0.23
CA TRP A 43 11.51 -1.78 1.30
C TRP A 43 12.28 -3.08 1.50
N MET A 44 11.59 -4.21 1.48
CA MET A 44 12.23 -5.52 1.55
C MET A 44 13.24 -5.69 0.41
N GLY A 45 12.91 -5.28 -0.81
CA GLY A 45 13.82 -5.34 -1.96
C GLY A 45 15.06 -4.49 -1.78
N PHE A 46 14.93 -3.23 -1.36
CA PHE A 46 16.08 -2.35 -1.14
C PHE A 46 17.01 -2.88 -0.04
N VAL A 47 16.45 -3.32 1.09
CA VAL A 47 17.21 -3.81 2.23
C VAL A 47 17.92 -5.14 1.89
N LEU A 48 17.20 -6.12 1.31
CA LEU A 48 17.80 -7.41 0.92
C LEU A 48 18.87 -7.25 -0.16
N CYS A 49 18.61 -6.43 -1.19
CA CYS A 49 19.57 -6.21 -2.26
C CYS A 49 20.81 -5.45 -1.77
N ALA A 50 20.66 -4.53 -0.81
CA ALA A 50 21.78 -3.88 -0.16
C ALA A 50 22.61 -4.88 0.64
N PHE A 51 21.95 -5.69 1.46
CA PHE A 51 22.60 -6.75 2.25
C PHE A 51 23.40 -7.69 1.37
N VAL A 52 22.78 -8.27 0.33
CA VAL A 52 23.46 -9.20 -0.58
C VAL A 52 24.61 -8.50 -1.31
N ALA A 53 24.41 -7.26 -1.78
CA ALA A 53 25.45 -6.51 -2.48
C ALA A 53 26.66 -6.22 -1.60
N LEU A 54 26.46 -5.97 -0.29
CA LEU A 54 27.56 -5.72 0.66
C LEU A 54 28.27 -7.00 1.09
N VAL A 55 27.53 -8.10 1.29
CA VAL A 55 28.13 -9.41 1.58
C VAL A 55 29.05 -9.87 0.44
N PHE A 56 28.64 -9.68 -0.80
CA PHE A 56 29.40 -10.07 -2.00
C PHE A 56 30.24 -8.93 -2.59
N ASP A 57 30.49 -7.85 -1.83
CA ASP A 57 31.39 -6.78 -2.28
C ASP A 57 32.82 -7.28 -2.32
N LYS A 58 33.57 -6.86 -3.36
CA LYS A 58 34.98 -7.24 -3.55
C LYS A 58 35.88 -6.82 -2.40
N ASN A 59 35.51 -5.79 -1.65
CA ASN A 59 36.24 -5.29 -0.49
C ASN A 59 35.86 -6.03 0.79
N ASN A 60 35.00 -7.04 0.73
CA ASN A 60 34.62 -7.89 1.85
C ASN A 60 35.04 -9.37 1.63
N PRO A 61 36.35 -9.67 1.63
CA PRO A 61 36.88 -11.00 1.27
C PRO A 61 36.44 -12.10 2.25
N ASN A 62 36.06 -11.72 3.47
CA ASN A 62 35.66 -12.67 4.52
C ASN A 62 34.12 -12.87 4.56
N PHE A 63 33.37 -12.30 3.62
CA PHE A 63 31.90 -12.34 3.59
C PHE A 63 31.27 -11.91 4.93
N SER A 64 31.90 -10.93 5.60
CA SER A 64 31.36 -10.43 6.87
C SER A 64 29.94 -9.87 6.67
N ILE A 65 29.07 -10.21 7.61
CA ILE A 65 27.65 -9.83 7.57
C ILE A 65 27.54 -8.36 7.99
N PRO A 66 26.96 -7.48 7.16
CA PRO A 66 26.72 -6.10 7.56
C PRO A 66 25.67 -6.05 8.69
N THR A 67 25.87 -5.16 9.63
CA THR A 67 24.89 -4.91 10.70
C THR A 67 23.70 -4.11 10.17
N PHE A 68 22.50 -4.51 10.57
CA PHE A 68 21.31 -3.69 10.33
C PHE A 68 21.24 -2.60 11.39
N SER A 69 20.96 -1.38 10.98
CA SER A 69 20.67 -0.30 11.90
C SER A 69 19.27 -0.42 12.48
N ASP A 70 19.04 0.17 13.67
CA ASP A 70 17.73 0.19 14.31
C ASP A 70 16.69 0.86 13.41
N GLY A 71 17.06 1.93 12.69
CA GLY A 71 16.18 2.63 11.76
C GLY A 71 15.68 1.76 10.63
N ILE A 72 16.51 0.90 10.05
CA ILE A 72 16.10 -0.05 9.00
C ILE A 72 15.13 -1.11 9.55
N LEU A 73 15.39 -1.62 10.75
CA LEU A 73 14.49 -2.58 11.39
C LEU A 73 13.13 -1.93 11.68
N ILE A 74 13.11 -0.66 12.10
CA ILE A 74 11.89 0.11 12.32
C ILE A 74 11.12 0.30 11.00
N VAL A 75 11.78 0.65 9.89
CA VAL A 75 11.12 0.81 8.57
C VAL A 75 10.48 -0.50 8.11
N LEU A 76 11.18 -1.62 8.25
CA LEU A 76 10.61 -2.93 7.94
C LEU A 76 9.42 -3.25 8.87
N GLY A 77 9.54 -2.90 10.15
CA GLY A 77 8.46 -3.03 11.14
C GLY A 77 7.23 -2.18 10.77
N ILE A 78 7.42 -0.91 10.39
CA ILE A 78 6.34 -0.02 9.92
C ILE A 78 5.66 -0.64 8.69
N SER A 79 6.43 -1.06 7.68
CA SER A 79 5.88 -1.63 6.44
C SER A 79 5.12 -2.93 6.69
N THR A 80 5.65 -3.81 7.54
CA THR A 80 4.99 -5.06 7.93
C THR A 80 3.72 -4.79 8.74
N GLY A 81 3.79 -3.89 9.73
CA GLY A 81 2.66 -3.50 10.55
C GLY A 81 1.53 -2.86 9.74
N THR A 82 1.87 -1.98 8.79
CA THR A 82 0.90 -1.37 7.86
C THR A 82 0.22 -2.43 6.99
N THR A 83 0.99 -3.39 6.47
CA THR A 83 0.44 -4.48 5.66
C THR A 83 -0.47 -5.39 6.48
N ALA A 84 -0.10 -5.71 7.72
CA ALA A 84 -0.92 -6.49 8.63
C ALA A 84 -2.23 -5.76 8.97
N ALA A 85 -2.17 -4.48 9.33
CA ALA A 85 -3.34 -3.66 9.60
C ALA A 85 -4.29 -3.58 8.39
N ALA A 86 -3.73 -3.34 7.19
CA ALA A 86 -4.52 -3.33 5.96
C ALA A 86 -5.19 -4.68 5.68
N SER A 87 -4.48 -5.79 5.89
CA SER A 87 -5.02 -7.14 5.68
C SER A 87 -6.13 -7.49 6.70
N LEU A 88 -5.98 -7.07 7.96
CA LEU A 88 -7.03 -7.25 8.98
C LEU A 88 -8.29 -6.45 8.63
N THR A 89 -8.13 -5.22 8.14
CA THR A 89 -9.26 -4.41 7.65
C THR A 89 -9.96 -5.11 6.49
N ASP A 90 -9.21 -5.62 5.51
CA ASP A 90 -9.77 -6.32 4.35
C ASP A 90 -10.56 -7.57 4.75
N VAL A 91 -10.06 -8.36 5.71
CA VAL A 91 -10.77 -9.53 6.24
C VAL A 91 -12.04 -9.10 6.97
N SER A 92 -11.96 -8.06 7.81
CA SER A 92 -13.14 -7.52 8.53
C SER A 92 -14.22 -7.05 7.57
N ASP A 93 -13.83 -6.34 6.50
CA ASP A 93 -14.76 -5.83 5.49
C ASP A 93 -15.36 -6.95 4.62
N GLN A 94 -14.61 -8.04 4.37
CA GLN A 94 -15.12 -9.20 3.63
C GLN A 94 -16.18 -10.00 4.39
N THR A 95 -16.09 -10.03 5.72
CA THR A 95 -17.03 -10.75 6.57
C THR A 95 -18.29 -9.97 6.88
N ASN A 96 -18.37 -8.70 6.44
CA ASN A 96 -19.51 -7.83 6.66
C ASN A 96 -20.28 -7.57 5.35
N ASP A 97 -21.39 -8.27 5.16
CA ASP A 97 -22.26 -8.17 3.97
C ASP A 97 -22.86 -6.77 3.73
N GLN A 98 -22.81 -5.88 4.74
CA GLN A 98 -23.32 -4.52 4.64
C GLN A 98 -22.28 -3.52 4.07
N VAL A 99 -21.05 -3.97 3.86
CA VAL A 99 -19.95 -3.12 3.40
C VAL A 99 -19.70 -3.33 1.91
N THR A 100 -19.91 -2.30 1.11
CA THR A 100 -19.51 -2.30 -0.31
C THR A 100 -18.05 -1.94 -0.42
N ARG A 101 -17.20 -2.93 -0.75
CA ARG A 101 -15.75 -2.75 -0.84
C ARG A 101 -15.36 -2.12 -2.18
N HIS A 102 -14.62 -1.00 -2.10
CA HIS A 102 -14.01 -0.38 -3.28
C HIS A 102 -13.05 -1.33 -4.00
N GLN A 103 -12.30 -2.13 -3.25
CA GLN A 103 -11.33 -3.11 -3.76
C GLN A 103 -11.98 -4.23 -4.60
N ASN A 104 -13.31 -4.37 -4.56
CA ASN A 104 -14.05 -5.31 -5.42
C ASN A 104 -14.32 -4.75 -6.83
N SER A 105 -13.94 -3.51 -7.12
CA SER A 105 -13.88 -2.98 -8.48
C SER A 105 -12.62 -3.49 -9.22
N ASN A 106 -12.72 -3.61 -10.55
CA ASN A 106 -11.58 -4.06 -11.34
C ASN A 106 -10.41 -3.07 -11.27
N GLY A 107 -9.23 -3.60 -10.97
CA GLY A 107 -7.99 -2.85 -11.00
C GLY A 107 -7.62 -2.37 -12.40
N THR A 108 -6.97 -1.22 -12.48
CA THR A 108 -6.55 -0.60 -13.73
C THR A 108 -5.08 -0.89 -14.04
N ASN A 109 -4.19 -0.22 -13.32
CA ASN A 109 -2.74 -0.41 -13.40
C ASN A 109 -2.11 -0.09 -12.04
N LEU A 110 -0.84 -0.50 -11.87
CA LEU A 110 -0.12 -0.35 -10.61
C LEU A 110 -0.18 1.08 -10.04
N ILE A 111 0.10 2.10 -10.88
CA ILE A 111 0.19 3.49 -10.41
C ILE A 111 -1.18 4.03 -9.99
N LEU A 112 -2.20 3.83 -10.80
CA LEU A 112 -3.54 4.31 -10.50
C LEU A 112 -4.12 3.58 -9.27
N ASP A 113 -3.96 2.26 -9.19
CA ASP A 113 -4.51 1.48 -8.09
C ASP A 113 -3.87 1.85 -6.74
N ILE A 114 -2.54 2.06 -6.69
CA ILE A 114 -1.87 2.45 -5.42
C ILE A 114 -2.15 3.89 -5.01
N LEU A 115 -2.48 4.79 -5.96
CA LEU A 115 -2.75 6.20 -5.68
C LEU A 115 -4.23 6.49 -5.44
N SER A 116 -5.14 5.57 -5.81
CA SER A 116 -6.58 5.79 -5.75
C SER A 116 -7.21 5.09 -4.54
N ASP A 117 -8.24 5.73 -4.00
CA ASP A 117 -9.18 5.17 -3.05
C ASP A 117 -10.61 5.28 -3.62
N LYS A 118 -11.62 5.08 -2.78
CA LYS A 118 -13.03 5.14 -3.17
C LYS A 118 -13.44 6.48 -3.79
N GLY A 119 -12.76 7.56 -3.42
CA GLY A 119 -13.00 8.93 -3.93
C GLY A 119 -12.18 9.27 -5.17
N GLY A 120 -11.35 8.36 -5.69
CA GLY A 120 -10.40 8.62 -6.78
C GLY A 120 -8.96 8.79 -6.27
N ALA A 121 -8.17 9.68 -6.88
CA ALA A 121 -6.79 9.93 -6.47
C ALA A 121 -6.73 10.55 -5.07
N SER A 122 -5.90 9.97 -4.20
CA SER A 122 -5.82 10.31 -2.78
C SER A 122 -4.50 10.97 -2.42
N VAL A 123 -4.58 12.16 -1.80
CA VAL A 123 -3.39 12.96 -1.41
C VAL A 123 -2.53 12.22 -0.39
N HIS A 124 -3.12 11.54 0.59
CA HIS A 124 -2.35 10.81 1.60
C HIS A 124 -1.63 9.58 1.02
N ARG A 125 -2.22 8.90 0.02
CA ARG A 125 -1.55 7.82 -0.71
C ARG A 125 -0.40 8.36 -1.57
N LEU A 126 -0.62 9.49 -2.24
CA LEU A 126 0.42 10.19 -3.00
C LEU A 126 1.59 10.58 -2.08
N GLN A 127 1.31 11.18 -0.92
CA GLN A 127 2.31 11.53 0.08
C GLN A 127 3.12 10.32 0.52
N ALA A 128 2.47 9.20 0.84
CA ALA A 128 3.15 7.97 1.23
C ALA A 128 4.07 7.45 0.12
N VAL A 129 3.62 7.43 -1.14
CA VAL A 129 4.44 7.03 -2.29
C VAL A 129 5.65 7.94 -2.47
N PHE A 130 5.47 9.27 -2.38
CA PHE A 130 6.57 10.24 -2.51
C PHE A 130 7.63 10.06 -1.44
N PHE A 131 7.27 9.97 -0.17
CA PHE A 131 8.24 9.76 0.90
C PHE A 131 8.97 8.43 0.75
N ASN A 132 8.26 7.36 0.45
CA ASN A 132 8.91 6.07 0.21
C ASN A 132 9.90 6.13 -0.95
N LEU A 133 9.56 6.82 -2.04
CA LEU A 133 10.46 6.98 -3.19
C LEU A 133 11.71 7.79 -2.85
N ILE A 134 11.54 8.95 -2.19
CA ILE A 134 12.65 9.84 -1.82
C ILE A 134 13.62 9.11 -0.88
N PHE A 135 13.10 8.46 0.17
CA PHE A 135 13.95 7.76 1.13
C PHE A 135 14.61 6.51 0.53
N ALA A 136 13.97 5.81 -0.40
CA ALA A 136 14.57 4.68 -1.09
C ALA A 136 15.72 5.12 -2.03
N ILE A 137 15.55 6.25 -2.74
CA ILE A 137 16.63 6.82 -3.57
C ILE A 137 17.80 7.24 -2.67
N TRP A 138 17.53 7.93 -1.56
CA TRP A 138 18.55 8.31 -0.59
C TRP A 138 19.28 7.07 -0.03
N PHE A 139 18.55 6.05 0.40
CA PHE A 139 19.09 4.79 0.89
C PHE A 139 19.99 4.11 -0.15
N PHE A 140 19.50 4.03 -1.40
CA PHE A 140 20.27 3.46 -2.50
C PHE A 140 21.62 4.20 -2.71
N LEU A 141 21.58 5.53 -2.75
CA LEU A 141 22.78 6.37 -2.96
C LEU A 141 23.76 6.21 -1.80
N LYS A 142 23.27 6.13 -0.56
CA LYS A 142 24.12 5.90 0.62
C LYS A 142 24.81 4.53 0.57
N VAL A 143 24.07 3.46 0.34
CA VAL A 143 24.63 2.12 0.20
C VAL A 143 25.64 2.06 -0.97
N TRP A 144 25.32 2.71 -2.08
CA TRP A 144 26.21 2.72 -3.25
C TRP A 144 27.54 3.41 -2.98
N ASN A 145 27.51 4.57 -2.33
CA ASN A 145 28.70 5.40 -2.10
C ASN A 145 29.50 4.95 -0.88
N GLU A 146 28.85 4.68 0.23
CA GLU A 146 29.49 4.46 1.54
C GLU A 146 29.73 2.97 1.84
N LYS A 147 29.09 2.06 1.07
CA LYS A 147 29.22 0.61 1.26
C LYS A 147 28.83 0.13 2.68
N ILE A 148 27.86 0.80 3.25
CA ILE A 148 27.25 0.45 4.54
C ILE A 148 25.74 0.48 4.41
N ILE A 149 25.03 -0.21 5.32
CA ILE A 149 23.59 -0.03 5.48
C ILE A 149 23.41 1.25 6.32
N PRO A 150 22.85 2.33 5.74
CA PRO A 150 22.71 3.58 6.47
C PRO A 150 21.66 3.46 7.57
N ASP A 151 21.82 4.26 8.62
CA ASP A 151 20.76 4.47 9.59
C ASP A 151 19.82 5.58 9.12
N LEU A 152 18.52 5.39 9.36
CA LEU A 152 17.53 6.42 9.10
C LEU A 152 17.38 7.30 10.33
N GLU A 153 17.49 8.59 10.13
CA GLU A 153 17.28 9.56 11.20
C GLU A 153 15.86 9.48 11.78
N PRO A 154 15.68 9.76 13.09
CA PRO A 154 14.36 9.68 13.74
C PRO A 154 13.27 10.48 13.01
N ASN A 155 13.59 11.64 12.46
CA ASN A 155 12.63 12.47 11.70
C ASN A 155 12.16 11.78 10.41
N ALA A 156 13.03 11.05 9.71
CA ALA A 156 12.66 10.26 8.53
C ALA A 156 11.74 9.11 8.91
N LEU A 157 12.02 8.43 10.04
CA LEU A 157 11.19 7.35 10.57
C LEU A 157 9.80 7.85 10.98
N ILE A 158 9.72 9.03 11.59
CA ILE A 158 8.45 9.67 11.95
C ILE A 158 7.63 9.97 10.68
N LEU A 159 8.24 10.54 9.64
CA LEU A 159 7.55 10.83 8.37
C LEU A 159 7.03 9.57 7.69
N LEU A 160 7.84 8.51 7.62
CA LEU A 160 7.42 7.23 7.06
C LEU A 160 6.33 6.59 7.91
N GLY A 161 6.48 6.60 9.24
CA GLY A 161 5.51 6.06 10.19
C GLY A 161 4.19 6.81 10.16
N LEU A 162 4.22 8.15 10.11
CA LEU A 162 3.03 8.98 10.03
C LEU A 162 2.27 8.74 8.72
N SER A 163 2.97 8.71 7.58
CA SER A 163 2.35 8.45 6.27
C SER A 163 1.72 7.06 6.22
N SER A 164 2.42 6.03 6.70
CA SER A 164 1.94 4.65 6.73
C SER A 164 0.80 4.47 7.74
N GLY A 165 0.89 5.11 8.91
CA GLY A 165 -0.15 5.11 9.94
C GLY A 165 -1.42 5.82 9.48
N THR A 166 -1.29 6.96 8.81
CA THR A 166 -2.43 7.67 8.21
C THR A 166 -3.11 6.81 7.15
N TYR A 167 -2.36 6.17 6.27
CA TYR A 167 -2.91 5.24 5.29
C TYR A 167 -3.68 4.10 5.97
N ALA A 168 -3.09 3.44 6.99
CA ALA A 168 -3.73 2.34 7.70
C ALA A 168 -5.02 2.81 8.40
N ALA A 169 -5.00 3.97 9.07
CA ALA A 169 -6.15 4.55 9.75
C ALA A 169 -7.28 4.91 8.77
N LEU A 170 -6.96 5.51 7.64
CA LEU A 170 -7.97 5.86 6.62
C LEU A 170 -8.54 4.63 5.93
N LYS A 171 -7.72 3.60 5.71
CA LYS A 171 -8.19 2.33 5.14
C LYS A 171 -9.23 1.66 6.02
N THR A 172 -9.17 1.77 7.34
CA THR A 172 -10.19 1.21 8.25
C THR A 172 -11.57 1.83 8.07
N ASN A 173 -11.64 3.03 7.52
CA ASN A 173 -12.89 3.77 7.29
C ASN A 173 -13.27 3.85 5.80
N GLU A 174 -12.42 3.40 4.89
CA GLU A 174 -12.59 3.54 3.44
C GLU A 174 -13.93 2.97 2.95
N ASN A 175 -14.37 1.85 3.50
CA ASN A 175 -15.58 1.16 3.09
C ASN A 175 -16.78 1.41 4.01
N LYS A 176 -16.61 2.04 5.18
CA LYS A 176 -17.65 2.20 6.20
C LYS A 176 -18.61 3.37 5.95
N GLY A 177 -18.31 4.26 5.01
CA GLY A 177 -19.03 5.52 4.80
C GLY A 177 -20.26 5.46 3.88
N THR A 178 -20.79 4.29 3.50
CA THR A 178 -21.84 4.20 2.46
C THR A 178 -23.12 3.46 2.87
N SER A 179 -23.35 3.26 4.16
CA SER A 179 -24.70 2.89 4.61
C SER A 179 -25.51 4.15 4.90
N GLY A 180 -26.09 4.75 3.85
CA GLY A 180 -27.31 5.52 4.00
C GLY A 180 -27.22 7.03 4.22
N SER A 181 -26.36 7.76 3.51
CA SER A 181 -26.58 9.21 3.37
C SER A 181 -26.10 9.75 2.02
N ASN A 182 -26.72 9.30 0.95
CA ASN A 182 -26.85 10.16 -0.21
C ASN A 182 -28.19 10.91 -0.05
N PRO A 183 -28.20 12.23 0.26
CA PRO A 183 -29.42 13.02 0.38
C PRO A 183 -30.24 12.97 -0.91
N ASP A 184 -29.58 12.87 -2.07
CA ASP A 184 -30.21 12.84 -3.38
C ASP A 184 -31.04 11.56 -3.62
N PHE A 185 -30.59 10.40 -3.07
CA PHE A 185 -31.32 9.14 -3.22
C PHE A 185 -32.56 9.04 -2.34
N LYS A 186 -32.65 9.85 -1.26
CA LYS A 186 -33.88 9.96 -0.44
C LYS A 186 -34.89 10.87 -1.07
N ALA A 187 -34.46 11.90 -1.80
CA ALA A 187 -35.35 12.79 -2.51
C ALA A 187 -36.07 12.07 -3.65
N GLU A 188 -35.34 11.30 -4.47
CA GLU A 188 -35.90 10.56 -5.60
C GLU A 188 -36.94 9.49 -5.17
N LYS A 189 -36.71 8.77 -4.05
CA LYS A 189 -37.67 7.81 -3.50
C LYS A 189 -38.90 8.49 -2.82
N ALA A 190 -38.76 9.71 -2.34
CA ALA A 190 -39.87 10.46 -1.75
C ALA A 190 -40.79 11.00 -2.84
N ASP A 191 -40.21 11.43 -3.96
CA ASP A 191 -40.98 11.91 -5.11
C ASP A 191 -41.74 10.78 -5.83
N GLU A 192 -41.12 9.60 -5.99
CA GLU A 192 -41.76 8.43 -6.59
C GLU A 192 -42.93 7.88 -5.74
N LYS A 193 -42.90 8.07 -4.42
CA LYS A 193 -43.97 7.65 -3.51
C LYS A 193 -45.15 8.63 -3.51
N ASN A 194 -44.90 9.91 -3.81
CA ASN A 194 -45.96 10.92 -3.90
C ASN A 194 -46.71 10.94 -5.25
N GLU A 195 -46.08 10.46 -6.31
CA GLU A 195 -46.68 10.42 -7.65
C GLU A 195 -47.73 9.29 -7.80
N ASN A 196 -47.69 8.27 -6.94
CA ASN A 196 -48.59 7.11 -7.00
C ASN A 196 -49.82 7.20 -6.09
N GLU A 197 -50.02 8.28 -5.32
CA GLU A 197 -51.20 8.55 -4.52
C GLU A 197 -52.08 9.64 -5.17
N ILE A 198 -52.66 9.34 -6.33
CA ILE A 198 -53.77 10.16 -6.86
C ILE A 198 -55.06 9.58 -6.28
N PRO A 199 -55.82 10.33 -5.46
CA PRO A 199 -57.10 9.86 -4.96
C PRO A 199 -58.13 9.75 -6.10
N PRO A 200 -59.02 8.75 -6.08
CA PRO A 200 -60.02 8.60 -7.10
C PRO A 200 -60.99 9.79 -7.07
N VAL A 201 -61.17 10.44 -8.21
CA VAL A 201 -62.15 11.48 -8.42
C VAL A 201 -63.54 10.81 -8.47
N GLY A 202 -64.37 11.12 -7.47
CA GLY A 202 -65.77 10.74 -7.41
C GLY A 202 -66.69 11.72 -8.15
#